data_ab0bc3b858173a7bd0a9f4291feacabb
#
_entry.id   ab0bc3b858173a7bd0a9f4291feacabb
#
_cell.length_a   1.000
_cell.length_b   1.000
_cell.length_c   1.000
_cell.angle_alpha   90.00
_cell.angle_beta   90.00
_cell.angle_gamma   90.00
#
_symmetry.space_group_name_H-M   'P 1'
#
loop_
_entity.id
_entity.type
_entity.pdbx_description
1 polymer ?
#
loop_
_entity_poly.entity_id
_entity_poly.type
_entity_poly.pdbx_seq_one_letter_code
_entity_poly.pdbx_strand_id
1 'polypeptide(L)'
;MERTGLPAFAQRLRRELFASRTDALITLVLLGALLALGGGLLRWALFQAQWAVVQVNSTLFAVGRYPIDQQWRLWLLTALLAAATGLTWGLLRGRSWPRNDQIAAVLLVGLAGATPLFLQLSLAIQARWWLITALLLALRWGFGRWGDRLPAAWRRLLPLLWPLLYLLGMVLISGGLGLMPVRPSDWGGLLLTLVQSSFAILLCFPLGVALALGRRSELPLLRWGSVLYIEFIRGAPLITLLFLGQNILGFLLPGGLAPDRVWRAAWVLTFFAAAYVAEAVRSGLAAVPRGQMEAARSLGLPVPQALIHVVLPQALRVALPATVGQFITLLQDTTLLSLIGLLDLLGVARTVMANPAFLGKNAEVYLLLAVLFWCCCAALGLGSRALETRLNPNTLPTARA
;
A
#
# COMPACT_ATOMS: atom_id res chain seq x y z
N MET A 1 -49.95 -11.89 21.07
CA MET A 1 -49.38 -12.09 19.72
C MET A 1 -48.09 -11.31 19.65
N GLU A 2 -46.98 -11.94 20.04
CA GLU A 2 -45.64 -11.40 19.98
C GLU A 2 -45.22 -11.31 18.51
N ARG A 3 -45.05 -10.08 18.00
CA ARG A 3 -44.46 -9.85 16.72
C ARG A 3 -42.97 -10.23 16.84
N THR A 4 -42.58 -11.34 16.27
CA THR A 4 -41.19 -11.76 16.09
C THR A 4 -40.42 -10.59 15.47
N GLY A 5 -39.67 -9.86 16.29
CA GLY A 5 -38.84 -8.75 15.85
C GLY A 5 -37.75 -9.28 14.95
N LEU A 6 -37.73 -8.88 13.67
CA LEU A 6 -36.61 -9.08 12.78
C LEU A 6 -35.34 -8.52 13.45
N PRO A 7 -34.18 -9.21 13.36
CA PRO A 7 -32.95 -8.70 13.94
C PRO A 7 -32.69 -7.28 13.42
N ALA A 8 -32.17 -6.39 14.25
CA ALA A 8 -31.98 -4.96 13.95
C ALA A 8 -31.30 -4.70 12.59
N PHE A 9 -30.45 -5.61 12.17
CA PHE A 9 -29.82 -5.61 10.83
C PHE A 9 -30.85 -5.75 9.68
N ALA A 10 -31.80 -6.66 9.80
CA ALA A 10 -32.83 -6.88 8.76
C ALA A 10 -33.81 -5.70 8.67
N GLN A 11 -34.12 -5.05 9.81
CA GLN A 11 -34.95 -3.84 9.82
C GLN A 11 -34.23 -2.66 9.16
N ARG A 12 -32.91 -2.51 9.39
CA ARG A 12 -32.08 -1.49 8.77
C ARG A 12 -31.99 -1.73 7.24
N LEU A 13 -31.73 -2.97 6.83
CA LEU A 13 -31.67 -3.35 5.41
C LEU A 13 -33.00 -3.03 4.69
N ARG A 14 -34.12 -3.38 5.33
CA ARG A 14 -35.45 -3.08 4.78
C ARG A 14 -35.72 -1.57 4.67
N ARG A 15 -35.26 -0.79 5.64
CA ARG A 15 -35.41 0.68 5.64
C ARG A 15 -34.54 1.38 4.61
N GLU A 16 -33.32 0.89 4.40
CA GLU A 16 -32.35 1.53 3.49
C GLU A 16 -32.53 1.07 2.03
N LEU A 17 -32.84 -0.22 1.79
CA LEU A 17 -32.88 -0.80 0.45
C LEU A 17 -34.30 -1.01 -0.11
N PHE A 18 -35.34 -1.01 0.74
CA PHE A 18 -36.71 -1.29 0.37
C PHE A 18 -37.70 -0.25 0.94
N ALA A 19 -37.27 1.01 1.04
CA ALA A 19 -38.07 2.09 1.62
C ALA A 19 -39.28 2.42 0.74
N SER A 20 -39.11 2.46 -0.57
CA SER A 20 -40.15 2.69 -1.56
C SER A 20 -40.23 1.58 -2.60
N ARG A 21 -41.30 1.56 -3.44
CA ARG A 21 -41.38 0.59 -4.54
C ARG A 21 -40.28 0.79 -5.57
N THR A 22 -39.88 2.03 -5.81
CA THR A 22 -38.77 2.38 -6.71
C THR A 22 -37.43 1.90 -6.14
N ASP A 23 -37.17 2.11 -4.85
CA ASP A 23 -35.95 1.64 -4.21
C ASP A 23 -35.86 0.11 -4.22
N ALA A 24 -36.99 -0.56 -3.98
CA ALA A 24 -37.06 -2.02 -4.05
C ALA A 24 -36.77 -2.54 -5.46
N LEU A 25 -37.33 -1.90 -6.51
CA LEU A 25 -37.08 -2.28 -7.89
C LEU A 25 -35.61 -2.08 -8.26
N ILE A 26 -35.04 -0.91 -7.94
CA ILE A 26 -33.63 -0.61 -8.20
C ILE A 26 -32.73 -1.60 -7.45
N THR A 27 -33.01 -1.87 -6.18
CA THR A 27 -32.22 -2.84 -5.39
C THR A 27 -32.26 -4.25 -6.00
N LEU A 28 -33.43 -4.72 -6.41
CA LEU A 28 -33.59 -6.05 -7.02
C LEU A 28 -32.88 -6.14 -8.38
N VAL A 29 -32.99 -5.11 -9.21
CA VAL A 29 -32.30 -5.05 -10.51
C VAL A 29 -30.77 -5.05 -10.32
N LEU A 30 -30.26 -4.20 -9.42
CA LEU A 30 -28.83 -4.14 -9.14
C LEU A 30 -28.32 -5.43 -8.51
N LEU A 31 -29.05 -6.01 -7.56
CA LEU A 31 -28.69 -7.28 -6.95
C LEU A 31 -28.71 -8.42 -7.98
N GLY A 32 -29.73 -8.47 -8.83
CA GLY A 32 -29.81 -9.43 -9.93
C GLY A 32 -28.64 -9.28 -10.90
N ALA A 33 -28.31 -8.06 -11.30
CA ALA A 33 -27.16 -7.78 -12.15
C ALA A 33 -25.84 -8.19 -11.49
N LEU A 34 -25.64 -7.86 -10.20
CA LEU A 34 -24.44 -8.25 -9.44
C LEU A 34 -24.31 -9.78 -9.31
N LEU A 35 -25.41 -10.47 -9.03
CA LEU A 35 -25.42 -11.94 -8.95
C LEU A 35 -25.15 -12.59 -10.30
N ALA A 36 -25.75 -12.06 -11.39
CA ALA A 36 -25.53 -12.57 -12.74
C ALA A 36 -24.07 -12.34 -13.20
N LEU A 37 -23.55 -11.12 -13.04
CA LEU A 37 -22.18 -10.78 -13.41
C LEU A 37 -21.16 -11.51 -12.53
N GLY A 38 -21.36 -11.50 -11.21
CA GLY A 38 -20.48 -12.20 -10.26
C GLY A 38 -20.51 -13.72 -10.44
N GLY A 39 -21.70 -14.30 -10.62
CA GLY A 39 -21.86 -15.72 -10.92
C GLY A 39 -21.25 -16.11 -12.26
N GLY A 40 -21.44 -15.27 -13.28
CA GLY A 40 -20.81 -15.45 -14.60
C GLY A 40 -19.29 -15.41 -14.53
N LEU A 41 -18.73 -14.41 -13.82
CA LEU A 41 -17.28 -14.29 -13.60
C LEU A 41 -16.72 -15.48 -12.84
N LEU A 42 -17.38 -15.91 -11.74
CA LEU A 42 -16.95 -17.07 -10.97
C LEU A 42 -17.01 -18.36 -11.79
N ARG A 43 -18.10 -18.57 -12.53
CA ARG A 43 -18.21 -19.74 -13.40
C ARG A 43 -17.13 -19.75 -14.47
N TRP A 44 -16.88 -18.61 -15.10
CA TRP A 44 -15.80 -18.48 -16.07
C TRP A 44 -14.44 -18.74 -15.43
N ALA A 45 -14.13 -18.11 -14.29
CA ALA A 45 -12.84 -18.24 -13.61
C ALA A 45 -12.55 -19.68 -13.13
N LEU A 46 -13.58 -20.41 -12.69
CA LEU A 46 -13.41 -21.77 -12.14
C LEU A 46 -13.41 -22.86 -13.23
N PHE A 47 -14.16 -22.68 -14.33
CA PHE A 47 -14.43 -23.78 -15.28
C PHE A 47 -13.99 -23.49 -16.73
N GLN A 48 -13.75 -22.24 -17.10
CA GLN A 48 -13.48 -21.86 -18.49
C GLN A 48 -12.13 -21.18 -18.69
N ALA A 49 -11.65 -20.47 -17.66
CA ALA A 49 -10.40 -19.72 -17.72
C ALA A 49 -9.18 -20.65 -17.88
N GLN A 50 -8.26 -20.26 -18.71
CA GLN A 50 -7.04 -21.01 -18.98
C GLN A 50 -5.87 -20.43 -18.16
N TRP A 51 -5.79 -20.83 -16.91
CA TRP A 51 -4.80 -20.30 -15.97
C TRP A 51 -3.34 -20.67 -16.27
N ALA A 52 -3.10 -21.53 -17.27
CA ALA A 52 -1.74 -21.88 -17.70
C ALA A 52 -0.87 -20.63 -18.02
N VAL A 53 -1.50 -19.56 -18.57
CA VAL A 53 -0.79 -18.29 -18.84
C VAL A 53 -0.22 -17.67 -17.56
N VAL A 54 -0.94 -17.77 -16.44
CA VAL A 54 -0.49 -17.28 -15.13
C VAL A 54 0.51 -18.24 -14.50
N GLN A 55 0.24 -19.52 -14.56
CA GLN A 55 1.07 -20.58 -13.93
C GLN A 55 2.49 -20.57 -14.52
N VAL A 56 2.62 -20.62 -15.84
CA VAL A 56 3.91 -20.65 -16.56
C VAL A 56 4.69 -19.34 -16.33
N ASN A 57 4.01 -18.20 -16.25
CA ASN A 57 4.63 -16.88 -16.09
C ASN A 57 4.66 -16.36 -14.65
N SER A 58 4.36 -17.21 -13.66
CA SER A 58 4.23 -16.82 -12.25
C SER A 58 5.46 -16.10 -11.70
N THR A 59 6.66 -16.58 -12.01
CA THR A 59 7.92 -15.93 -11.61
C THR A 59 8.10 -14.56 -12.30
N LEU A 60 7.72 -14.46 -13.58
CA LEU A 60 7.79 -13.20 -14.32
C LEU A 60 6.86 -12.15 -13.73
N PHE A 61 5.63 -12.53 -13.36
CA PHE A 61 4.69 -11.66 -12.67
C PHE A 61 5.17 -11.26 -11.27
N ALA A 62 5.85 -12.16 -10.56
CA ALA A 62 6.34 -11.88 -9.21
C ALA A 62 7.54 -10.95 -9.19
N VAL A 63 8.58 -11.25 -9.99
CA VAL A 63 9.91 -10.62 -9.84
C VAL A 63 10.53 -10.13 -11.17
N GLY A 64 9.83 -10.28 -12.29
CA GLY A 64 10.32 -9.88 -13.60
C GLY A 64 11.51 -10.75 -14.07
N ARG A 65 12.57 -10.09 -14.53
CA ARG A 65 13.81 -10.73 -15.01
C ARG A 65 14.87 -10.89 -13.92
N TYR A 66 14.48 -10.82 -12.66
CA TYR A 66 15.41 -10.95 -11.54
C TYR A 66 16.20 -12.28 -11.64
N PRO A 67 17.57 -12.25 -11.54
CA PRO A 67 18.40 -13.44 -11.74
C PRO A 67 17.99 -14.59 -10.83
N ILE A 68 17.85 -15.78 -11.41
CA ILE A 68 17.34 -16.98 -10.72
C ILE A 68 18.25 -17.36 -9.54
N ASP A 69 19.57 -17.31 -9.75
CA ASP A 69 20.59 -17.59 -8.75
C ASP A 69 20.56 -16.61 -7.56
N GLN A 70 19.97 -15.42 -7.76
CA GLN A 70 19.87 -14.38 -6.73
C GLN A 70 18.47 -14.32 -6.06
N GLN A 71 17.50 -15.10 -6.51
CA GLN A 71 16.13 -15.09 -5.95
C GLN A 71 16.06 -15.49 -4.48
N TRP A 72 17.05 -16.19 -3.95
CA TRP A 72 17.12 -16.51 -2.52
C TRP A 72 17.07 -15.25 -1.64
N ARG A 73 17.59 -14.10 -2.12
CA ARG A 73 17.55 -12.81 -1.41
C ARG A 73 16.13 -12.31 -1.23
N LEU A 74 15.28 -12.50 -2.25
CA LEU A 74 13.86 -12.10 -2.21
C LEU A 74 13.09 -13.00 -1.24
N TRP A 75 13.43 -14.29 -1.19
CA TRP A 75 12.87 -15.20 -0.19
C TRP A 75 13.29 -14.83 1.23
N LEU A 76 14.55 -14.46 1.43
CA LEU A 76 15.05 -13.97 2.71
C LEU A 76 14.34 -12.67 3.11
N LEU A 77 14.18 -11.72 2.19
CA LEU A 77 13.46 -10.47 2.43
C LEU A 77 12.00 -10.74 2.82
N THR A 78 11.33 -11.63 2.10
CA THR A 78 9.94 -12.02 2.42
C THR A 78 9.83 -12.66 3.82
N ALA A 79 10.79 -13.50 4.19
CA ALA A 79 10.85 -14.10 5.52
C ALA A 79 11.10 -13.04 6.61
N LEU A 80 11.99 -12.07 6.36
CA LEU A 80 12.26 -10.96 7.30
C LEU A 80 11.04 -10.04 7.45
N LEU A 81 10.33 -9.74 6.36
CA LEU A 81 9.07 -8.97 6.39
C LEU A 81 7.98 -9.71 7.16
N ALA A 82 7.85 -11.02 6.94
CA ALA A 82 6.92 -11.87 7.68
C ALA A 82 7.27 -11.92 9.17
N ALA A 83 8.56 -12.05 9.51
CA ALA A 83 9.03 -12.03 10.87
C ALA A 83 8.75 -10.68 11.57
N ALA A 84 9.07 -9.56 10.92
CA ALA A 84 8.79 -8.22 11.44
C ALA A 84 7.28 -7.98 11.62
N THR A 85 6.46 -8.46 10.67
CA THR A 85 5.00 -8.37 10.76
C THR A 85 4.46 -9.20 11.92
N GLY A 86 4.90 -10.46 12.06
CA GLY A 86 4.49 -11.32 13.16
C GLY A 86 4.88 -10.76 14.53
N LEU A 87 6.11 -10.26 14.65
CA LEU A 87 6.63 -9.61 15.85
C LEU A 87 5.81 -8.36 16.22
N THR A 88 5.64 -7.43 15.27
CA THR A 88 4.88 -6.19 15.51
C THR A 88 3.42 -6.49 15.84
N TRP A 89 2.79 -7.40 15.11
CA TRP A 89 1.41 -7.82 15.37
C TRP A 89 1.29 -8.45 16.77
N GLY A 90 2.25 -9.32 17.15
CA GLY A 90 2.30 -9.93 18.47
C GLY A 90 2.40 -8.89 19.60
N LEU A 91 3.36 -7.98 19.51
CA LEU A 91 3.60 -6.95 20.51
C LEU A 91 2.44 -5.94 20.62
N LEU A 92 1.79 -5.64 19.52
CA LEU A 92 0.71 -4.65 19.51
C LEU A 92 -0.64 -5.21 20.02
N ARG A 93 -0.90 -6.50 19.86
CA ARG A 93 -2.16 -7.15 20.24
C ARG A 93 -2.07 -7.95 21.54
N GLY A 94 -0.86 -8.28 21.98
CA GLY A 94 -0.65 -9.12 23.17
C GLY A 94 -1.23 -10.52 22.99
N ARG A 95 -1.71 -11.11 24.10
CA ARG A 95 -2.28 -12.48 24.11
C ARG A 95 -3.63 -12.61 23.44
N SER A 96 -4.33 -11.51 23.22
CA SER A 96 -5.68 -11.52 22.64
C SER A 96 -5.66 -11.93 21.16
N TRP A 97 -6.62 -12.79 20.78
CA TRP A 97 -6.90 -13.14 19.40
C TRP A 97 -8.34 -12.72 19.07
N PRO A 98 -8.57 -11.43 18.80
CA PRO A 98 -9.91 -10.98 18.41
C PRO A 98 -10.30 -11.64 17.08
N ARG A 99 -11.62 -11.72 16.81
CA ARG A 99 -12.17 -12.41 15.63
C ARG A 99 -11.51 -11.98 14.33
N ASN A 100 -11.19 -10.71 14.17
CA ASN A 100 -10.52 -10.20 12.99
C ASN A 100 -9.10 -10.76 12.81
N ASP A 101 -8.34 -10.93 13.91
CA ASP A 101 -7.00 -11.52 13.89
C ASP A 101 -7.07 -13.02 13.54
N GLN A 102 -8.10 -13.74 14.04
CA GLN A 102 -8.35 -15.13 13.68
C GLN A 102 -8.67 -15.28 12.20
N ILE A 103 -9.56 -14.41 11.66
CA ILE A 103 -9.89 -14.40 10.24
C ILE A 103 -8.63 -14.12 9.40
N ALA A 104 -7.81 -13.12 9.80
CA ALA A 104 -6.57 -12.83 9.10
C ALA A 104 -5.60 -14.02 9.10
N ALA A 105 -5.45 -14.71 10.22
CA ALA A 105 -4.61 -15.92 10.29
C ALA A 105 -5.12 -17.04 9.39
N VAL A 106 -6.44 -17.30 9.40
CA VAL A 106 -7.07 -18.32 8.54
C VAL A 106 -6.88 -17.97 7.06
N LEU A 107 -7.06 -16.70 6.68
CA LEU A 107 -6.83 -16.24 5.31
C LEU A 107 -5.35 -16.39 4.89
N LEU A 108 -4.40 -16.08 5.77
CA LEU A 108 -2.97 -16.27 5.49
C LEU A 108 -2.63 -17.73 5.27
N VAL A 109 -3.14 -18.64 6.12
CA VAL A 109 -2.96 -20.09 5.97
C VAL A 109 -3.62 -20.60 4.69
N GLY A 110 -4.85 -20.14 4.41
CA GLY A 110 -5.57 -20.48 3.18
C GLY A 110 -4.82 -20.03 1.92
N LEU A 111 -4.31 -18.80 1.90
CA LEU A 111 -3.51 -18.29 0.80
C LEU A 111 -2.18 -19.04 0.65
N ALA A 112 -1.49 -19.35 1.75
CA ALA A 112 -0.25 -20.12 1.70
C ALA A 112 -0.44 -21.52 1.13
N GLY A 113 -1.62 -22.13 1.31
CA GLY A 113 -1.96 -23.42 0.71
C GLY A 113 -2.49 -23.30 -0.72
N ALA A 114 -3.46 -22.41 -0.93
CA ALA A 114 -4.15 -22.29 -2.21
C ALA A 114 -3.25 -21.73 -3.33
N THR A 115 -2.44 -20.70 -3.05
CA THR A 115 -1.62 -20.04 -4.07
C THR A 115 -0.60 -20.98 -4.72
N PRO A 116 0.23 -21.75 -3.97
CA PRO A 116 1.17 -22.66 -4.59
C PRO A 116 0.51 -23.79 -5.36
N LEU A 117 -0.63 -24.29 -4.90
CA LEU A 117 -1.40 -25.30 -5.59
C LEU A 117 -2.00 -24.78 -6.90
N PHE A 118 -2.61 -23.59 -6.85
CA PHE A 118 -3.17 -22.93 -8.02
C PHE A 118 -2.09 -22.62 -9.07
N LEU A 119 -0.92 -22.14 -8.65
CA LEU A 119 0.20 -21.83 -9.53
C LEU A 119 1.04 -23.05 -9.91
N GLN A 120 0.70 -24.23 -9.44
CA GLN A 120 1.42 -25.48 -9.70
C GLN A 120 2.93 -25.37 -9.40
N LEU A 121 3.27 -24.68 -8.31
CA LEU A 121 4.65 -24.43 -7.93
C LEU A 121 5.32 -25.72 -7.42
N SER A 122 6.65 -25.79 -7.56
CA SER A 122 7.44 -26.92 -7.05
C SER A 122 7.28 -27.08 -5.53
N LEU A 123 7.43 -28.31 -5.04
CA LEU A 123 7.33 -28.62 -3.60
C LEU A 123 8.28 -27.76 -2.76
N ALA A 124 9.47 -27.43 -3.27
CA ALA A 124 10.42 -26.57 -2.58
C ALA A 124 9.88 -25.16 -2.38
N ILE A 125 9.19 -24.59 -3.37
CA ILE A 125 8.56 -23.28 -3.28
C ILE A 125 7.35 -23.33 -2.34
N GLN A 126 6.53 -24.38 -2.44
CA GLN A 126 5.42 -24.60 -1.51
C GLN A 126 5.90 -24.67 -0.06
N ALA A 127 6.96 -25.42 0.22
CA ALA A 127 7.54 -25.50 1.56
C ALA A 127 8.01 -24.13 2.07
N ARG A 128 8.62 -23.28 1.21
CA ARG A 128 9.03 -21.92 1.59
C ARG A 128 7.81 -21.06 1.97
N TRP A 129 6.71 -21.13 1.24
CA TRP A 129 5.47 -20.42 1.57
C TRP A 129 4.93 -20.83 2.94
N TRP A 130 4.90 -22.15 3.21
CA TRP A 130 4.46 -22.65 4.51
C TRP A 130 5.38 -22.25 5.64
N LEU A 131 6.71 -22.32 5.44
CA LEU A 131 7.69 -21.91 6.44
C LEU A 131 7.59 -20.41 6.78
N ILE A 132 7.41 -19.53 5.77
CA ILE A 132 7.26 -18.08 5.97
C ILE A 132 5.95 -17.80 6.73
N THR A 133 4.86 -18.47 6.37
CA THR A 133 3.58 -18.29 7.06
C THR A 133 3.65 -18.80 8.51
N ALA A 134 4.26 -19.97 8.72
CA ALA A 134 4.50 -20.53 10.05
C ALA A 134 5.38 -19.59 10.90
N LEU A 135 6.44 -19.03 10.33
CA LEU A 135 7.31 -18.04 10.98
C LEU A 135 6.53 -16.83 11.45
N LEU A 136 5.70 -16.25 10.56
CA LEU A 136 4.85 -15.10 10.89
C LEU A 136 3.93 -15.40 12.07
N LEU A 137 3.19 -16.52 12.00
CA LEU A 137 2.22 -16.89 13.02
C LEU A 137 2.89 -17.31 14.34
N ALA A 138 4.03 -18.02 14.29
CA ALA A 138 4.81 -18.38 15.47
C ALA A 138 5.33 -17.13 16.20
N LEU A 139 5.86 -16.15 15.47
CA LEU A 139 6.31 -14.88 16.06
C LEU A 139 5.10 -14.07 16.58
N ARG A 140 3.98 -14.04 15.86
CA ARG A 140 2.73 -13.43 16.38
C ARG A 140 2.30 -14.05 17.70
N TRP A 141 2.30 -15.39 17.79
CA TRP A 141 1.94 -16.10 19.01
C TRP A 141 2.96 -15.89 20.13
N GLY A 142 4.25 -16.08 19.84
CA GLY A 142 5.35 -15.95 20.81
C GLY A 142 5.42 -14.56 21.41
N PHE A 143 5.49 -13.51 20.59
CA PHE A 143 5.54 -12.12 21.08
C PHE A 143 4.22 -11.66 21.69
N GLY A 144 3.09 -12.23 21.29
CA GLY A 144 1.83 -12.02 21.98
C GLY A 144 1.80 -12.60 23.40
N ARG A 145 2.49 -13.71 23.63
CA ARG A 145 2.52 -14.40 24.93
C ARG A 145 3.61 -13.88 25.88
N TRP A 146 4.77 -13.58 25.33
CA TRP A 146 5.95 -13.19 26.13
C TRP A 146 6.35 -11.72 25.95
N GLY A 147 5.71 -10.98 25.07
CA GLY A 147 6.03 -9.58 24.80
C GLY A 147 5.95 -8.67 26.02
N ASP A 148 5.11 -9.00 27.01
CA ASP A 148 5.01 -8.24 28.25
C ASP A 148 6.28 -8.35 29.13
N ARG A 149 7.07 -9.41 28.92
CA ARG A 149 8.35 -9.61 29.64
C ARG A 149 9.51 -8.82 29.03
N LEU A 150 9.32 -8.25 27.83
CA LEU A 150 10.35 -7.45 27.16
C LEU A 150 10.51 -6.08 27.83
N PRO A 151 11.76 -5.60 28.01
CA PRO A 151 12.01 -4.25 28.50
C PRO A 151 11.28 -3.20 27.66
N ALA A 152 10.79 -2.15 28.32
CA ALA A 152 10.07 -1.06 27.63
C ALA A 152 10.90 -0.39 26.51
N ALA A 153 12.24 -0.43 26.63
CA ALA A 153 13.16 0.07 25.60
C ALA A 153 12.97 -0.63 24.24
N TRP A 154 12.78 -1.95 24.23
CA TRP A 154 12.57 -2.71 22.98
C TRP A 154 11.27 -2.31 22.27
N ARG A 155 10.20 -2.00 23.02
CA ARG A 155 8.95 -1.51 22.44
C ARG A 155 9.10 -0.12 21.83
N ARG A 156 9.98 0.73 22.40
CA ARG A 156 10.29 2.06 21.84
C ARG A 156 11.10 1.99 20.56
N LEU A 157 11.93 0.95 20.40
CA LEU A 157 12.74 0.73 19.19
C LEU A 157 11.94 0.07 18.04
N LEU A 158 10.76 -0.49 18.33
CA LEU A 158 9.93 -1.15 17.32
C LEU A 158 9.66 -0.33 16.05
N PRO A 159 9.40 1.00 16.11
CA PRO A 159 9.22 1.81 14.91
C PRO A 159 10.46 1.88 14.03
N LEU A 160 11.68 1.74 14.59
CA LEU A 160 12.93 1.76 13.84
C LEU A 160 13.18 0.46 13.06
N LEU A 161 12.51 -0.64 13.44
CA LEU A 161 12.61 -1.91 12.74
C LEU A 161 12.24 -1.78 11.25
N TRP A 162 11.18 -1.04 10.94
CA TRP A 162 10.65 -0.92 9.58
C TRP A 162 11.56 -0.13 8.64
N PRO A 163 12.08 1.07 9.00
CA PRO A 163 13.08 1.77 8.19
C PRO A 163 14.36 0.97 7.98
N LEU A 164 14.86 0.30 9.04
CA LEU A 164 16.05 -0.55 8.93
C LEU A 164 15.81 -1.74 8.01
N LEU A 165 14.65 -2.39 8.12
CA LEU A 165 14.26 -3.49 7.25
C LEU A 165 14.07 -3.03 5.80
N TYR A 166 13.57 -1.81 5.58
CA TYR A 166 13.47 -1.22 4.25
C TYR A 166 14.86 -1.02 3.63
N LEU A 167 15.81 -0.43 4.37
CA LEU A 167 17.19 -0.25 3.90
C LEU A 167 17.87 -1.59 3.63
N LEU A 168 17.73 -2.55 4.53
CA LEU A 168 18.23 -3.90 4.32
C LEU A 168 17.59 -4.57 3.08
N GLY A 169 16.29 -4.38 2.90
CA GLY A 169 15.54 -4.87 1.74
C GLY A 169 16.08 -4.29 0.44
N MET A 170 16.38 -2.99 0.40
CA MET A 170 16.99 -2.35 -0.76
C MET A 170 18.38 -2.91 -1.06
N VAL A 171 19.21 -3.19 -0.04
CA VAL A 171 20.51 -3.83 -0.21
C VAL A 171 20.34 -5.28 -0.72
N LEU A 172 19.40 -6.04 -0.20
CA LEU A 172 19.13 -7.40 -0.66
C LEU A 172 18.66 -7.43 -2.12
N ILE A 173 17.81 -6.48 -2.54
CA ILE A 173 17.28 -6.42 -3.90
C ILE A 173 18.34 -5.94 -4.89
N SER A 174 19.04 -4.84 -4.58
CA SER A 174 20.00 -4.21 -5.51
C SER A 174 21.38 -4.87 -5.48
N GLY A 175 21.71 -5.54 -4.38
CA GLY A 175 23.09 -5.98 -4.11
C GLY A 175 23.91 -4.90 -3.41
N GLY A 176 25.18 -5.16 -3.21
CA GLY A 176 26.09 -4.34 -2.42
C GLY A 176 26.51 -5.04 -1.12
N LEU A 177 27.45 -4.46 -0.38
CA LEU A 177 28.01 -5.06 0.85
C LEU A 177 28.50 -6.50 0.64
N GLY A 178 29.16 -6.78 -0.49
CA GLY A 178 29.64 -8.11 -0.85
C GLY A 178 28.64 -8.99 -1.61
N LEU A 179 27.42 -8.55 -1.83
CA LEU A 179 26.45 -9.24 -2.69
C LEU A 179 26.62 -8.82 -4.16
N MET A 180 26.44 -9.74 -5.08
CA MET A 180 26.46 -9.42 -6.52
C MET A 180 25.41 -8.33 -6.83
N PRO A 181 25.78 -7.27 -7.56
CA PRO A 181 24.85 -6.22 -7.96
C PRO A 181 23.82 -6.76 -8.96
N VAL A 182 22.55 -6.44 -8.74
CA VAL A 182 21.46 -6.71 -9.69
C VAL A 182 20.98 -5.38 -10.23
N ARG A 183 20.98 -5.25 -11.56
CA ARG A 183 20.59 -4.00 -12.22
C ARG A 183 19.12 -3.69 -11.98
N PRO A 184 18.76 -2.43 -11.72
CA PRO A 184 17.34 -2.05 -11.56
C PRO A 184 16.48 -2.39 -12.78
N SER A 185 17.08 -2.42 -13.99
CA SER A 185 16.42 -2.85 -15.24
C SER A 185 15.98 -4.32 -15.25
N ASP A 186 16.54 -5.16 -14.38
CA ASP A 186 16.18 -6.57 -14.26
C ASP A 186 15.04 -6.80 -13.23
N TRP A 187 14.73 -5.77 -12.45
CA TRP A 187 13.56 -5.81 -11.56
C TRP A 187 12.29 -5.68 -12.39
N GLY A 188 11.26 -6.43 -12.01
CA GLY A 188 10.00 -6.36 -12.74
C GLY A 188 8.83 -6.93 -11.97
N GLY A 189 7.67 -6.94 -12.60
CA GLY A 189 6.43 -7.45 -12.03
C GLY A 189 6.05 -6.77 -10.72
N LEU A 190 5.53 -7.57 -9.79
CA LEU A 190 5.12 -7.11 -8.48
C LEU A 190 6.28 -6.52 -7.67
N LEU A 191 7.50 -7.08 -7.81
CA LEU A 191 8.70 -6.57 -7.13
C LEU A 191 8.94 -5.11 -7.49
N LEU A 192 8.99 -4.77 -8.78
CA LEU A 192 9.21 -3.38 -9.23
C LEU A 192 8.08 -2.47 -8.79
N THR A 193 6.83 -2.91 -8.91
CA THR A 193 5.64 -2.18 -8.44
C THR A 193 5.77 -1.83 -6.94
N LEU A 194 6.13 -2.80 -6.10
CA LEU A 194 6.28 -2.59 -4.66
C LEU A 194 7.50 -1.73 -4.30
N VAL A 195 8.62 -1.90 -4.99
CA VAL A 195 9.82 -1.06 -4.79
C VAL A 195 9.51 0.40 -5.14
N GLN A 196 8.93 0.65 -6.31
CA GLN A 196 8.58 2.00 -6.77
C GLN A 196 7.59 2.70 -5.82
N SER A 197 6.49 2.01 -5.48
CA SER A 197 5.49 2.58 -4.59
C SER A 197 6.02 2.79 -3.18
N SER A 198 6.74 1.83 -2.59
CA SER A 198 7.27 1.97 -1.23
C SER A 198 8.33 3.07 -1.11
N PHE A 199 9.21 3.19 -2.11
CA PHE A 199 10.19 4.28 -2.18
C PHE A 199 9.50 5.65 -2.23
N ALA A 200 8.53 5.77 -3.14
CA ALA A 200 7.81 7.02 -3.31
C ALA A 200 6.94 7.36 -2.09
N ILE A 201 6.26 6.39 -1.46
CA ILE A 201 5.48 6.58 -0.22
C ILE A 201 6.37 7.06 0.92
N LEU A 202 7.54 6.43 1.11
CA LEU A 202 8.45 6.77 2.20
C LEU A 202 8.95 8.22 2.10
N LEU A 203 9.27 8.68 0.89
CA LEU A 203 9.85 10.00 0.68
C LEU A 203 8.80 11.10 0.44
N CYS A 204 7.66 10.81 -0.21
CA CYS A 204 6.64 11.82 -0.45
C CYS A 204 5.99 12.33 0.83
N PHE A 205 5.94 11.52 1.90
CA PHE A 205 5.34 11.94 3.16
C PHE A 205 6.13 13.07 3.83
N PRO A 206 7.44 12.94 4.16
CA PRO A 206 8.20 14.03 4.75
C PRO A 206 8.30 15.26 3.82
N LEU A 207 8.44 15.04 2.51
CA LEU A 207 8.44 16.13 1.53
C LEU A 207 7.10 16.88 1.49
N GLY A 208 5.99 16.16 1.50
CA GLY A 208 4.65 16.75 1.53
C GLY A 208 4.37 17.52 2.82
N VAL A 209 4.81 17.01 3.97
CA VAL A 209 4.74 17.75 5.25
C VAL A 209 5.57 19.03 5.16
N ALA A 210 6.81 18.96 4.66
CA ALA A 210 7.67 20.13 4.50
C ALA A 210 7.05 21.20 3.56
N LEU A 211 6.47 20.78 2.43
CA LEU A 211 5.76 21.67 1.49
C LEU A 211 4.51 22.31 2.13
N ALA A 212 3.73 21.55 2.90
CA ALA A 212 2.56 22.08 3.60
C ALA A 212 2.94 23.15 4.65
N LEU A 213 4.04 22.94 5.37
CA LEU A 213 4.59 23.89 6.31
C LEU A 213 5.21 25.10 5.60
N GLY A 214 5.94 24.86 4.50
CA GLY A 214 6.52 25.92 3.65
C GLY A 214 5.46 26.88 3.11
N ARG A 215 4.30 26.36 2.67
CA ARG A 215 3.15 27.18 2.21
C ARG A 215 2.60 28.11 3.30
N ARG A 216 2.80 27.78 4.59
CA ARG A 216 2.40 28.61 5.75
C ARG A 216 3.52 29.47 6.32
N SER A 217 4.72 29.39 5.75
CA SER A 217 5.89 30.14 6.22
C SER A 217 5.70 31.65 6.04
N GLU A 218 6.23 32.41 6.99
CA GLU A 218 6.34 33.88 6.89
C GLU A 218 7.43 34.27 5.90
N LEU A 219 8.38 33.38 5.60
CA LEU A 219 9.44 33.62 4.62
C LEU A 219 8.85 33.55 3.19
N PRO A 220 8.87 34.69 2.43
CA PRO A 220 8.21 34.73 1.12
C PRO A 220 8.74 33.70 0.13
N LEU A 221 10.05 33.47 0.12
CA LEU A 221 10.69 32.51 -0.78
C LEU A 221 10.18 31.05 -0.55
N LEU A 222 10.10 30.64 0.71
CA LEU A 222 9.59 29.31 1.05
C LEU A 222 8.10 29.17 0.74
N ARG A 223 7.33 30.22 1.06
CA ARG A 223 5.88 30.22 0.80
C ARG A 223 5.57 30.14 -0.69
N TRP A 224 6.14 31.06 -1.48
CA TRP A 224 5.88 31.10 -2.91
C TRP A 224 6.46 29.91 -3.64
N GLY A 225 7.66 29.44 -3.26
CA GLY A 225 8.26 28.22 -3.82
C GLY A 225 7.38 26.99 -3.57
N SER A 226 6.87 26.83 -2.35
CA SER A 226 5.97 25.71 -2.01
C SER A 226 4.63 25.81 -2.76
N VAL A 227 4.03 27.01 -2.85
CA VAL A 227 2.79 27.23 -3.59
C VAL A 227 2.98 26.90 -5.06
N LEU A 228 4.00 27.48 -5.69
CA LEU A 228 4.29 27.29 -7.11
C LEU A 228 4.50 25.80 -7.42
N TYR A 229 5.30 25.11 -6.60
CA TYR A 229 5.54 23.70 -6.76
C TYR A 229 4.24 22.86 -6.67
N ILE A 230 3.46 23.08 -5.61
CA ILE A 230 2.23 22.30 -5.38
C ILE A 230 1.24 22.52 -6.52
N GLU A 231 0.99 23.77 -6.92
CA GLU A 231 0.01 24.09 -7.97
C GLU A 231 0.50 23.60 -9.35
N PHE A 232 1.80 23.75 -9.66
CA PHE A 232 2.38 23.25 -10.92
C PHE A 232 2.27 21.72 -11.03
N ILE A 233 2.71 20.98 -10.01
CA ILE A 233 2.70 19.52 -10.04
C ILE A 233 1.28 18.97 -10.06
N ARG A 234 0.35 19.58 -9.33
CA ARG A 234 -1.07 19.15 -9.32
C ARG A 234 -1.82 19.53 -10.59
N GLY A 235 -1.35 20.54 -11.31
CA GLY A 235 -1.90 20.95 -12.60
C GLY A 235 -1.41 20.10 -13.78
N ALA A 236 -0.31 19.36 -13.62
CA ALA A 236 0.29 18.57 -14.68
C ALA A 236 -0.17 17.08 -14.61
N PRO A 237 -0.49 16.45 -15.77
CA PRO A 237 -0.76 15.01 -15.79
C PRO A 237 0.48 14.20 -15.40
N LEU A 238 0.32 13.21 -14.52
CA LEU A 238 1.45 12.38 -14.06
C LEU A 238 2.21 11.72 -15.22
N ILE A 239 1.50 11.22 -16.21
CA ILE A 239 2.13 10.58 -17.36
C ILE A 239 3.09 11.53 -18.11
N THR A 240 2.70 12.79 -18.27
CA THR A 240 3.55 13.83 -18.89
C THR A 240 4.82 14.05 -18.05
N LEU A 241 4.69 14.11 -16.72
CA LEU A 241 5.83 14.25 -15.82
C LEU A 241 6.76 13.03 -15.86
N LEU A 242 6.19 11.82 -16.00
CA LEU A 242 6.98 10.60 -16.16
C LEU A 242 7.80 10.62 -17.47
N PHE A 243 7.19 10.99 -18.59
CA PHE A 243 7.92 11.15 -19.86
C PHE A 243 8.98 12.25 -19.78
N LEU A 244 8.65 13.39 -19.16
CA LEU A 244 9.57 14.49 -18.93
C LEU A 244 10.79 14.03 -18.11
N GLY A 245 10.55 13.38 -16.96
CA GLY A 245 11.59 12.87 -16.08
C GLY A 245 12.45 11.80 -16.73
N GLN A 246 11.88 10.92 -17.56
CA GLN A 246 12.66 9.89 -18.27
C GLN A 246 13.59 10.47 -19.33
N ASN A 247 13.11 11.44 -20.10
CA ASN A 247 13.84 11.98 -21.26
C ASN A 247 14.69 13.20 -20.88
N ILE A 248 14.12 14.18 -20.19
CA ILE A 248 14.81 15.45 -19.90
C ILE A 248 15.88 15.29 -18.83
N LEU A 249 15.61 14.57 -17.71
CA LEU A 249 16.64 14.33 -16.70
C LEU A 249 17.85 13.57 -17.25
N GLY A 250 17.63 12.64 -18.19
CA GLY A 250 18.71 11.94 -18.87
C GLY A 250 19.52 12.83 -19.81
N PHE A 251 18.90 13.89 -20.35
CA PHE A 251 19.55 14.82 -21.27
C PHE A 251 20.25 15.99 -20.54
N LEU A 252 19.64 16.53 -19.47
CA LEU A 252 20.16 17.67 -18.73
C LEU A 252 21.35 17.32 -17.83
N LEU A 253 21.43 16.07 -17.35
CA LEU A 253 22.53 15.67 -16.48
C LEU A 253 23.72 15.19 -17.33
N PRO A 254 24.97 15.62 -17.02
CA PRO A 254 26.15 15.13 -17.70
C PRO A 254 26.26 13.62 -17.67
N GLY A 255 26.84 13.02 -18.72
CA GLY A 255 26.98 11.57 -18.84
C GLY A 255 27.64 10.96 -17.61
N GLY A 256 26.99 9.95 -17.05
CA GLY A 256 27.42 9.25 -15.83
C GLY A 256 26.74 9.74 -14.53
N LEU A 257 26.11 10.91 -14.49
CA LEU A 257 25.37 11.42 -13.33
C LEU A 257 23.86 11.15 -13.41
N ALA A 258 23.36 10.78 -14.59
CA ALA A 258 21.94 10.50 -14.78
C ALA A 258 21.56 9.18 -14.06
N PRO A 259 20.61 9.20 -13.11
CA PRO A 259 20.14 7.98 -12.47
C PRO A 259 19.57 6.99 -13.49
N ASP A 260 19.61 5.70 -13.17
CA ASP A 260 18.93 4.66 -13.95
C ASP A 260 17.44 5.01 -14.15
N ARG A 261 16.87 4.52 -15.26
CA ARG A 261 15.46 4.77 -15.64
C ARG A 261 14.45 4.45 -14.52
N VAL A 262 14.72 3.39 -13.76
CA VAL A 262 13.88 2.97 -12.62
C VAL A 262 13.91 4.03 -11.54
N TRP A 263 15.08 4.57 -11.20
CA TRP A 263 15.21 5.62 -10.18
C TRP A 263 14.65 6.97 -10.63
N ARG A 264 14.79 7.32 -11.92
CA ARG A 264 14.14 8.53 -12.46
C ARG A 264 12.63 8.47 -12.26
N ALA A 265 12.01 7.34 -12.60
CA ALA A 265 10.57 7.14 -12.38
C ALA A 265 10.19 7.22 -10.88
N ALA A 266 10.98 6.60 -9.99
CA ALA A 266 10.76 6.65 -8.55
C ALA A 266 10.75 8.08 -8.00
N TRP A 267 11.68 8.92 -8.45
CA TRP A 267 11.72 10.33 -8.06
C TRP A 267 10.54 11.12 -8.60
N VAL A 268 10.14 10.91 -9.86
CA VAL A 268 8.95 11.57 -10.42
C VAL A 268 7.70 11.22 -9.62
N LEU A 269 7.49 9.94 -9.33
CA LEU A 269 6.37 9.48 -8.49
C LEU A 269 6.43 10.11 -7.09
N THR A 270 7.62 10.19 -6.50
CA THR A 270 7.84 10.82 -5.19
C THR A 270 7.44 12.30 -5.18
N PHE A 271 7.96 13.06 -6.14
CA PHE A 271 7.67 14.49 -6.24
C PHE A 271 6.20 14.75 -6.57
N PHE A 272 5.62 13.95 -7.46
CA PHE A 272 4.19 14.05 -7.75
C PHE A 272 3.33 13.83 -6.51
N ALA A 273 3.54 12.71 -5.81
CA ALA A 273 2.76 12.37 -4.62
C ALA A 273 2.98 13.37 -3.46
N ALA A 274 4.18 13.95 -3.33
CA ALA A 274 4.48 14.94 -2.30
C ALA A 274 3.57 16.19 -2.38
N ALA A 275 3.20 16.63 -3.59
CA ALA A 275 2.28 17.76 -3.78
C ALA A 275 0.87 17.43 -3.27
N TYR A 276 0.40 16.20 -3.48
CA TYR A 276 -0.92 15.76 -3.00
C TYR A 276 -0.93 15.50 -1.49
N VAL A 277 0.13 14.91 -0.96
CA VAL A 277 0.32 14.77 0.50
C VAL A 277 0.37 16.14 1.18
N ALA A 278 1.05 17.14 0.56
CA ALA A 278 1.07 18.49 1.08
C ALA A 278 -0.33 19.11 1.20
N GLU A 279 -1.21 18.85 0.26
CA GLU A 279 -2.60 19.30 0.30
C GLU A 279 -3.42 18.57 1.37
N ALA A 280 -3.24 17.25 1.53
CA ALA A 280 -3.85 16.49 2.61
C ALA A 280 -3.43 17.04 3.99
N VAL A 281 -2.13 17.28 4.18
CA VAL A 281 -1.57 17.87 5.42
C VAL A 281 -2.06 19.31 5.62
N ARG A 282 -2.16 20.13 4.58
CA ARG A 282 -2.72 21.47 4.64
C ARG A 282 -4.17 21.45 5.15
N SER A 283 -4.98 20.54 4.64
CA SER A 283 -6.36 20.35 5.11
C SER A 283 -6.41 19.92 6.58
N GLY A 284 -5.53 19.01 7.00
CA GLY A 284 -5.38 18.64 8.40
C GLY A 284 -4.97 19.83 9.28
N LEU A 285 -4.01 20.63 8.84
CA LEU A 285 -3.59 21.85 9.55
C LEU A 285 -4.71 22.90 9.66
N ALA A 286 -5.61 22.98 8.67
CA ALA A 286 -6.76 23.90 8.70
C ALA A 286 -7.85 23.44 9.66
N ALA A 287 -7.94 22.14 9.93
CA ALA A 287 -8.93 21.57 10.84
C ALA A 287 -8.56 21.71 12.34
N VAL A 288 -7.30 22.03 12.66
CA VAL A 288 -6.89 22.25 14.07
C VAL A 288 -7.39 23.62 14.53
N PRO A 289 -8.12 23.69 15.68
CA PRO A 289 -8.62 24.96 16.22
C PRO A 289 -7.48 25.94 16.51
N ARG A 290 -7.69 27.23 16.17
CA ARG A 290 -6.69 28.31 16.39
C ARG A 290 -6.26 28.44 17.84
N GLY A 291 -7.16 28.20 18.79
CA GLY A 291 -6.87 28.20 20.22
C GLY A 291 -5.75 27.25 20.66
N GLN A 292 -5.46 26.18 19.89
CA GLN A 292 -4.32 25.30 20.17
C GLN A 292 -2.97 26.02 20.02
N MET A 293 -2.85 26.85 18.97
CA MET A 293 -1.66 27.67 18.73
C MET A 293 -1.58 28.79 19.78
N GLU A 294 -2.69 29.44 20.11
CA GLU A 294 -2.76 30.53 21.08
C GLU A 294 -2.39 30.02 22.48
N ALA A 295 -2.96 28.89 22.92
CA ALA A 295 -2.64 28.26 24.19
C ALA A 295 -1.15 27.86 24.29
N ALA A 296 -0.58 27.29 23.23
CA ALA A 296 0.83 26.94 23.20
C ALA A 296 1.74 28.18 23.34
N ARG A 297 1.37 29.29 22.69
CA ARG A 297 2.11 30.55 22.81
C ARG A 297 1.95 31.19 24.19
N SER A 298 0.79 31.10 24.81
CA SER A 298 0.56 31.59 26.20
C SER A 298 1.42 30.83 27.22
N LEU A 299 1.79 29.58 26.92
CA LEU A 299 2.76 28.79 27.70
C LEU A 299 4.23 29.11 27.39
N GLY A 300 4.49 30.13 26.56
CA GLY A 300 5.86 30.58 26.21
C GLY A 300 6.51 29.82 25.06
N LEU A 301 5.81 28.94 24.37
CA LEU A 301 6.39 28.22 23.22
C LEU A 301 6.54 29.17 22.01
N PRO A 302 7.74 29.27 21.40
CA PRO A 302 7.91 29.98 20.13
C PRO A 302 7.13 29.28 19.02
N VAL A 303 6.72 30.05 18.00
CA VAL A 303 5.85 29.57 16.91
C VAL A 303 6.32 28.25 16.27
N PRO A 304 7.61 28.04 15.94
CA PRO A 304 8.06 26.77 15.37
C PRO A 304 7.85 25.56 16.31
N GLN A 305 8.11 25.74 17.60
CA GLN A 305 7.92 24.68 18.60
C GLN A 305 6.43 24.39 18.84
N ALA A 306 5.58 25.42 18.95
CA ALA A 306 4.14 25.29 19.05
C ALA A 306 3.57 24.54 17.80
N LEU A 307 4.08 24.89 16.62
CA LEU A 307 3.68 24.22 15.38
C LEU A 307 4.07 22.74 15.36
N ILE A 308 5.33 22.42 15.67
CA ILE A 308 5.86 21.05 15.58
C ILE A 308 5.31 20.14 16.69
N HIS A 309 5.24 20.63 17.93
CA HIS A 309 4.89 19.79 19.08
C HIS A 309 3.40 19.76 19.41
N VAL A 310 2.62 20.77 19.03
CA VAL A 310 1.20 20.89 19.39
C VAL A 310 0.31 20.74 18.16
N VAL A 311 0.49 21.60 17.14
CA VAL A 311 -0.44 21.69 16.00
C VAL A 311 -0.22 20.55 15.00
N LEU A 312 1.03 20.30 14.59
CA LEU A 312 1.35 19.32 13.55
C LEU A 312 0.94 17.90 13.92
N PRO A 313 1.17 17.38 15.15
CA PRO A 313 0.71 16.03 15.50
C PRO A 313 -0.81 15.89 15.44
N GLN A 314 -1.56 16.92 15.78
CA GLN A 314 -3.02 16.93 15.68
C GLN A 314 -3.46 16.99 14.21
N ALA A 315 -2.83 17.85 13.41
CA ALA A 315 -3.09 17.97 11.98
C ALA A 315 -2.82 16.67 11.22
N LEU A 316 -1.72 15.98 11.53
CA LEU A 316 -1.37 14.71 10.90
C LEU A 316 -2.39 13.60 11.22
N ARG A 317 -2.94 13.58 12.44
CA ARG A 317 -4.03 12.64 12.78
C ARG A 317 -5.27 12.87 11.91
N VAL A 318 -5.64 14.12 11.68
CA VAL A 318 -6.78 14.48 10.83
C VAL A 318 -6.49 14.19 9.36
N ALA A 319 -5.25 14.46 8.91
CA ALA A 319 -4.81 14.24 7.53
C ALA A 319 -4.60 12.75 7.17
N LEU A 320 -4.48 11.87 8.16
CA LEU A 320 -4.09 10.47 7.97
C LEU A 320 -4.93 9.71 6.95
N PRO A 321 -6.30 9.73 6.99
CA PRO A 321 -7.10 9.00 6.02
C PRO A 321 -6.85 9.47 4.57
N ALA A 322 -6.77 10.79 4.37
CA ALA A 322 -6.50 11.37 3.06
C ALA A 322 -5.08 11.04 2.56
N THR A 323 -4.10 11.06 3.46
CA THR A 323 -2.70 10.70 3.15
C THR A 323 -2.59 9.23 2.72
N VAL A 324 -3.24 8.31 3.43
CA VAL A 324 -3.25 6.90 3.01
C VAL A 324 -4.01 6.70 1.70
N GLY A 325 -5.08 7.46 1.46
CA GLY A 325 -5.73 7.51 0.15
C GLY A 325 -4.74 7.83 -0.96
N GLN A 326 -3.85 8.82 -0.76
CA GLN A 326 -2.79 9.14 -1.72
C GLN A 326 -1.76 8.02 -1.89
N PHE A 327 -1.42 7.27 -0.84
CA PHE A 327 -0.52 6.12 -0.95
C PHE A 327 -1.15 4.98 -1.77
N ILE A 328 -2.46 4.75 -1.64
CA ILE A 328 -3.19 3.78 -2.46
C ILE A 328 -3.20 4.24 -3.92
N THR A 329 -3.51 5.51 -4.19
CA THR A 329 -3.46 6.08 -5.54
C THR A 329 -2.06 5.93 -6.14
N LEU A 330 -1.01 6.26 -5.39
CA LEU A 330 0.38 6.15 -5.82
C LEU A 330 0.76 4.70 -6.19
N LEU A 331 0.30 3.72 -5.41
CA LEU A 331 0.49 2.30 -5.77
C LEU A 331 -0.20 1.97 -7.11
N GLN A 332 -1.39 2.48 -7.35
CA GLN A 332 -2.11 2.28 -8.62
C GLN A 332 -1.45 3.03 -9.78
N ASP A 333 -0.90 4.22 -9.53
CA ASP A 333 -0.18 5.04 -10.51
C ASP A 333 1.10 4.37 -11.04
N THR A 334 1.64 3.38 -10.31
CA THR A 334 2.77 2.58 -10.83
C THR A 334 2.44 1.88 -12.13
N THR A 335 1.17 1.63 -12.46
CA THR A 335 0.74 1.07 -13.73
C THR A 335 1.13 1.93 -14.95
N LEU A 336 1.30 3.25 -14.74
CA LEU A 336 1.76 4.17 -15.78
C LEU A 336 3.23 3.93 -16.17
N LEU A 337 4.02 3.24 -15.34
CA LEU A 337 5.40 2.88 -15.62
C LEU A 337 5.52 2.00 -16.87
N SER A 338 4.52 1.17 -17.13
CA SER A 338 4.45 0.37 -18.35
C SER A 338 4.44 1.21 -19.63
N LEU A 339 3.90 2.43 -19.59
CA LEU A 339 3.83 3.34 -20.74
C LEU A 339 5.18 3.97 -21.08
N ILE A 340 6.05 4.11 -20.09
CA ILE A 340 7.44 4.59 -20.28
C ILE A 340 8.43 3.43 -20.48
N GLY A 341 7.92 2.21 -20.69
CA GLY A 341 8.73 1.02 -21.02
C GLY A 341 9.42 0.37 -19.82
N LEU A 342 8.96 0.59 -18.60
CA LEU A 342 9.36 -0.19 -17.43
C LEU A 342 8.48 -1.44 -17.29
N LEU A 343 9.07 -2.52 -16.81
CA LEU A 343 8.39 -3.81 -16.65
C LEU A 343 7.80 -3.94 -15.26
N ASP A 344 6.97 -2.96 -14.85
CA ASP A 344 6.11 -3.10 -13.67
C ASP A 344 5.10 -4.26 -13.85
N LEU A 345 4.20 -4.46 -12.92
CA LEU A 345 3.24 -5.56 -12.99
C LEU A 345 2.36 -5.50 -14.26
N LEU A 346 1.93 -4.31 -14.69
CA LEU A 346 1.19 -4.13 -15.94
C LEU A 346 2.09 -4.28 -17.18
N GLY A 347 3.34 -3.80 -17.13
CA GLY A 347 4.33 -3.96 -18.20
C GLY A 347 4.63 -5.44 -18.47
N VAL A 348 4.81 -6.24 -17.42
CA VAL A 348 4.94 -7.70 -17.52
C VAL A 348 3.69 -8.31 -18.14
N ALA A 349 2.50 -7.92 -17.66
CA ALA A 349 1.24 -8.42 -18.20
C ALA A 349 1.13 -8.18 -19.71
N ARG A 350 1.44 -6.97 -20.19
CA ARG A 350 1.45 -6.64 -21.62
C ARG A 350 2.45 -7.51 -22.40
N THR A 351 3.63 -7.76 -21.84
CA THR A 351 4.62 -8.63 -22.46
C THR A 351 4.12 -10.07 -22.58
N VAL A 352 3.48 -10.60 -21.54
CA VAL A 352 2.90 -11.96 -21.55
C VAL A 352 1.74 -12.07 -22.54
N MET A 353 0.84 -11.07 -22.58
CA MET A 353 -0.29 -11.06 -23.52
C MET A 353 0.14 -10.89 -24.99
N ALA A 354 1.28 -10.27 -25.26
CA ALA A 354 1.85 -10.13 -26.59
C ALA A 354 2.52 -11.44 -27.08
N ASN A 355 2.71 -12.44 -26.22
CA ASN A 355 3.29 -13.72 -26.60
C ASN A 355 2.26 -14.53 -27.41
N PRO A 356 2.60 -14.98 -28.64
CA PRO A 356 1.69 -15.78 -29.49
C PRO A 356 1.11 -17.02 -28.80
N ALA A 357 1.84 -17.64 -27.88
CA ALA A 357 1.37 -18.82 -27.11
C ALA A 357 0.19 -18.51 -26.20
N PHE A 358 -0.06 -17.23 -25.84
CA PHE A 358 -1.09 -16.80 -24.91
C PHE A 358 -2.08 -15.82 -25.53
N LEU A 359 -2.20 -15.75 -26.85
CA LEU A 359 -3.15 -14.89 -27.53
C LEU A 359 -4.58 -15.18 -27.05
N GLY A 360 -5.33 -14.12 -26.76
CA GLY A 360 -6.72 -14.20 -26.30
C GLY A 360 -6.89 -14.50 -24.82
N LYS A 361 -5.79 -14.67 -24.00
CA LYS A 361 -5.86 -14.91 -22.55
C LYS A 361 -5.78 -13.63 -21.71
N ASN A 362 -6.30 -12.54 -22.25
CA ASN A 362 -6.22 -11.23 -21.61
C ASN A 362 -7.04 -11.17 -20.31
N ALA A 363 -8.19 -11.86 -20.27
CA ALA A 363 -9.09 -11.83 -19.12
C ALA A 363 -8.45 -12.48 -17.88
N GLU A 364 -7.75 -13.60 -18.05
CA GLU A 364 -7.01 -14.30 -16.99
C GLU A 364 -5.89 -13.41 -16.41
N VAL A 365 -5.13 -12.76 -17.29
CA VAL A 365 -4.02 -11.88 -16.90
C VAL A 365 -4.57 -10.64 -16.18
N TYR A 366 -5.60 -9.97 -16.70
CA TYR A 366 -6.16 -8.80 -16.05
C TYR A 366 -6.85 -9.14 -14.72
N LEU A 367 -7.49 -10.31 -14.60
CA LEU A 367 -8.04 -10.76 -13.32
C LEU A 367 -6.95 -10.98 -12.28
N LEU A 368 -5.80 -11.59 -12.66
CA LEU A 368 -4.65 -11.69 -11.78
C LEU A 368 -4.18 -10.31 -11.30
N LEU A 369 -4.01 -9.35 -12.22
CA LEU A 369 -3.60 -7.99 -11.86
C LEU A 369 -4.59 -7.35 -10.89
N ALA A 370 -5.88 -7.44 -11.20
CA ALA A 370 -6.95 -6.89 -10.37
C ALA A 370 -6.89 -7.45 -8.93
N VAL A 371 -6.70 -8.76 -8.79
CA VAL A 371 -6.57 -9.41 -7.47
C VAL A 371 -5.31 -8.94 -6.75
N LEU A 372 -4.15 -8.89 -7.43
CA LEU A 372 -2.90 -8.46 -6.79
C LEU A 372 -2.95 -6.99 -6.34
N PHE A 373 -3.42 -6.08 -7.21
CA PHE A 373 -3.59 -4.67 -6.81
C PHE A 373 -4.63 -4.52 -5.71
N TRP A 374 -5.74 -5.26 -5.78
CA TRP A 374 -6.76 -5.25 -4.72
C TRP A 374 -6.20 -5.71 -3.38
N CYS A 375 -5.42 -6.79 -3.34
CA CYS A 375 -4.77 -7.27 -2.13
C CYS A 375 -3.82 -6.22 -1.53
N CYS A 376 -2.99 -5.59 -2.37
CA CYS A 376 -2.07 -4.54 -1.92
C CYS A 376 -2.81 -3.30 -1.40
N CYS A 377 -3.83 -2.82 -2.13
CA CYS A 377 -4.66 -1.67 -1.71
C CYS A 377 -5.46 -1.98 -0.44
N ALA A 378 -6.02 -3.20 -0.33
CA ALA A 378 -6.74 -3.65 0.85
C ALA A 378 -5.81 -3.72 2.08
N ALA A 379 -4.58 -4.20 1.92
CA ALA A 379 -3.58 -4.22 2.99
C ALA A 379 -3.26 -2.81 3.50
N LEU A 380 -3.05 -1.84 2.60
CA LEU A 380 -2.85 -0.43 2.95
C LEU A 380 -4.08 0.15 3.66
N GLY A 381 -5.28 -0.09 3.14
CA GLY A 381 -6.53 0.39 3.72
C GLY A 381 -6.82 -0.20 5.12
N LEU A 382 -6.57 -1.48 5.32
CA LEU A 382 -6.69 -2.14 6.63
C LEU A 382 -5.67 -1.59 7.63
N GLY A 383 -4.43 -1.36 7.17
CA GLY A 383 -3.39 -0.71 7.97
C GLY A 383 -3.78 0.70 8.41
N SER A 384 -4.36 1.51 7.51
CA SER A 384 -4.90 2.84 7.82
C SER A 384 -5.96 2.79 8.90
N ARG A 385 -6.98 1.97 8.71
CA ARG A 385 -8.08 1.83 9.70
C ARG A 385 -7.56 1.41 11.08
N ALA A 386 -6.60 0.48 11.12
CA ALA A 386 -5.98 0.06 12.37
C ALA A 386 -5.20 1.20 13.05
N LEU A 387 -4.56 2.07 12.28
CA LEU A 387 -3.83 3.24 12.78
C LEU A 387 -4.81 4.35 13.22
N GLU A 388 -5.83 4.63 12.44
CA GLU A 388 -6.88 5.62 12.75
C GLU A 388 -7.58 5.32 14.06
N THR A 389 -8.00 4.05 14.28
CA THR A 389 -8.64 3.63 15.53
C THR A 389 -7.76 3.77 16.76
N ARG A 390 -6.44 3.70 16.60
CA ARG A 390 -5.49 3.90 17.70
C ARG A 390 -5.22 5.36 17.99
N LEU A 391 -5.16 6.19 16.96
CA LEU A 391 -4.85 7.62 17.09
C LEU A 391 -6.08 8.45 17.48
N ASN A 392 -7.29 8.01 17.12
CA ASN A 392 -8.56 8.68 17.40
C ASN A 392 -9.55 7.74 18.11
N PRO A 393 -9.30 7.33 19.36
CA PRO A 393 -10.17 6.40 20.08
C PRO A 393 -11.59 6.95 20.31
N ASN A 394 -11.77 8.28 20.27
CA ASN A 394 -13.06 8.96 20.53
C ASN A 394 -13.88 9.24 19.26
N THR A 395 -13.38 8.96 18.07
CA THR A 395 -14.10 9.17 16.81
C THR A 395 -14.65 7.87 16.21
N LEU A 396 -14.87 6.85 17.05
CA LEU A 396 -15.67 5.71 16.62
C LEU A 396 -17.05 6.25 16.25
N PRO A 397 -17.56 6.06 15.01
CA PRO A 397 -18.93 6.36 14.74
C PRO A 397 -19.77 5.56 15.71
N THR A 398 -20.67 6.23 16.38
CA THR A 398 -21.80 5.67 17.10
C THR A 398 -22.73 4.93 16.11
N ALA A 399 -22.20 3.96 15.41
CA ALA A 399 -22.93 3.01 14.58
C ALA A 399 -23.20 1.75 15.41
N ARG A 400 -23.59 1.97 16.69
CA ARG A 400 -24.25 0.99 17.55
C ARG A 400 -25.40 1.71 18.23
N ALA A 401 -26.44 2.00 17.49
CA ALA A 401 -27.79 2.18 17.98
C ALA A 401 -28.75 1.55 16.98
#